data_84616eb53093b435722dd389ebb9449a
#
_entry.id   84616eb53093b435722dd389ebb9449a
#
_cell.length_a   1.000
_cell.length_b   1.000
_cell.length_c   1.000
_cell.angle_alpha   90.00
_cell.angle_beta   90.00
_cell.angle_gamma   90.00
#
_symmetry.space_group_name_H-M   'P 1'
#
loop_
_entity.id
_entity.type
_entity.pdbx_description
1 polymer ?
#
loop_
_entity_poly.entity_id
_entity_poly.type
_entity_poly.pdbx_seq_one_letter_code
_entity_poly.pdbx_strand_id
1 'polypeptide(L)'
;MTHNINTIYTKYKQLTKKQRQQLLATLQSQGINIVKIEAYEYSDAPGIKHLFFYFAEDSRKAIPYFMLDNEVWEKTQQYIMQERFPY
;
A
#
# COMPACT_ATOMS: atom_id res chain seq x y z
N MET A 1 -1.52 -8.43 -13.62
CA MET A 1 -1.58 -9.67 -12.81
C MET A 1 -1.62 -9.31 -11.33
N THR A 2 -2.52 -9.90 -10.60
CA THR A 2 -2.72 -9.59 -9.18
C THR A 2 -1.89 -10.55 -8.32
N HIS A 3 -1.09 -9.97 -7.44
CA HIS A 3 -0.29 -10.76 -6.49
C HIS A 3 -1.13 -11.11 -5.26
N ASN A 4 -0.72 -12.18 -4.57
CA ASN A 4 -1.33 -12.55 -3.29
C ASN A 4 -1.05 -11.46 -2.25
N ILE A 5 -2.05 -11.12 -1.44
CA ILE A 5 -1.89 -10.07 -0.42
C ILE A 5 -0.76 -10.38 0.57
N ASN A 6 -0.56 -11.65 0.91
CA ASN A 6 0.53 -12.02 1.83
C ASN A 6 1.88 -11.68 1.24
N THR A 7 2.06 -11.87 -0.08
CA THR A 7 3.30 -11.51 -0.77
C THR A 7 3.50 -9.99 -0.76
N ILE A 8 2.46 -9.23 -1.10
CA ILE A 8 2.52 -7.76 -1.10
C ILE A 8 2.81 -7.24 0.31
N TYR A 9 2.12 -7.77 1.31
CA TYR A 9 2.32 -7.40 2.72
C TYR A 9 3.78 -7.61 3.13
N THR A 10 4.33 -8.80 2.82
CA THR A 10 5.72 -9.13 3.18
C THR A 10 6.70 -8.17 2.51
N LYS A 11 6.52 -7.91 1.22
CA LYS A 11 7.39 -6.97 0.51
C LYS A 11 7.28 -5.57 1.09
N TYR A 12 6.07 -5.12 1.39
CA TYR A 12 5.87 -3.79 1.98
C TYR A 12 6.57 -3.65 3.32
N LYS A 13 6.48 -4.69 4.16
CA LYS A 13 7.15 -4.70 5.47
C LYS A 13 8.67 -4.67 5.36
N GLN A 14 9.22 -5.16 4.25
CA GLN A 14 10.66 -5.14 4.01
C GLN A 14 11.18 -3.79 3.52
N LEU A 15 10.29 -2.91 3.06
CA LEU A 15 10.69 -1.58 2.60
C LEU A 15 11.20 -0.75 3.77
N THR A 16 12.28 0.02 3.53
CA THR A 16 12.77 0.98 4.51
C THR A 16 11.78 2.15 4.65
N LYS A 17 11.95 2.93 5.71
CA LYS A 17 11.15 4.13 5.89
C LYS A 17 11.27 5.07 4.68
N LYS A 18 12.50 5.23 4.18
CA LYS A 18 12.73 6.08 3.00
C LYS A 18 12.01 5.55 1.78
N GLN A 19 12.04 4.22 1.55
CA GLN A 19 11.36 3.60 0.42
C GLN A 19 9.85 3.78 0.53
N ARG A 20 9.28 3.65 1.72
CA ARG A 20 7.86 3.87 1.93
C ARG A 20 7.46 5.31 1.63
N GLN A 21 8.31 6.28 2.01
CA GLN A 21 8.07 7.68 1.68
C GLN A 21 8.14 7.91 0.17
N GLN A 22 9.10 7.28 -0.50
CA GLN A 22 9.22 7.38 -1.96
C GLN A 22 8.02 6.76 -2.66
N LEU A 23 7.49 5.67 -2.14
CA LEU A 23 6.27 5.06 -2.67
C LEU A 23 5.10 6.05 -2.62
N LEU A 24 4.89 6.68 -1.47
CA LEU A 24 3.82 7.67 -1.33
C LEU A 24 4.02 8.84 -2.28
N ALA A 25 5.24 9.36 -2.38
CA ALA A 25 5.55 10.47 -3.27
C ALA A 25 5.30 10.09 -4.73
N THR A 26 5.66 8.87 -5.12
CA THR A 26 5.43 8.37 -6.47
C THR A 26 3.95 8.33 -6.80
N LEU A 27 3.14 7.78 -5.89
CA LEU A 27 1.69 7.70 -6.09
C LEU A 27 1.07 9.10 -6.15
N GLN A 28 1.49 10.00 -5.26
CA GLN A 28 0.99 11.36 -5.22
C GLN A 28 1.32 12.11 -6.51
N SER A 29 2.48 11.88 -7.09
CA SER A 29 2.88 12.51 -8.35
C SER A 29 1.99 12.09 -9.52
N GLN A 30 1.27 10.99 -9.37
CA GLN A 30 0.34 10.48 -10.38
C GLN A 30 -1.11 10.86 -10.06
N GLY A 31 -1.32 11.74 -9.09
CA GLY A 31 -2.66 12.17 -8.71
C GLY A 31 -3.37 11.22 -7.75
N ILE A 32 -2.66 10.23 -7.23
CA ILE A 32 -3.22 9.28 -6.26
C ILE A 32 -2.86 9.79 -4.87
N ASN A 33 -3.82 10.43 -4.20
CA ASN A 33 -3.57 11.21 -3.00
C ASN A 33 -3.59 10.37 -1.73
N ILE A 34 -2.79 9.30 -1.72
CA ILE A 34 -2.61 8.44 -0.54
C ILE A 34 -1.59 9.12 0.38
N VAL A 35 -1.97 9.32 1.64
CA VAL A 35 -1.12 9.99 2.63
C VAL A 35 -0.51 9.02 3.64
N LYS A 36 -1.05 7.81 3.73
CA LYS A 36 -0.54 6.80 4.66
C LYS A 36 -0.92 5.41 4.18
N ILE A 37 -0.02 4.47 4.37
CA ILE A 37 -0.27 3.05 4.16
C ILE A 37 0.10 2.33 5.46
N GLU A 38 -0.81 1.52 5.97
CA GLU A 38 -0.63 0.81 7.23
C GLU A 38 -0.73 -0.69 7.01
N ALA A 39 0.29 -1.42 7.45
CA ALA A 39 0.30 -2.88 7.40
C ALA A 39 -0.28 -3.40 8.71
N TYR A 40 -1.27 -4.28 8.64
CA TYR A 40 -1.97 -4.80 9.80
C TYR A 40 -2.13 -6.31 9.71
N GLU A 41 -1.81 -6.98 10.82
CA GLU A 41 -2.02 -8.42 10.95
C GLU A 41 -2.86 -8.66 12.20
N TYR A 42 -3.96 -9.41 12.06
CA TYR A 42 -4.84 -9.67 13.19
C TYR A 42 -4.20 -10.61 14.21
N SER A 43 -4.18 -10.22 15.48
CA SER A 43 -3.54 -10.98 16.54
C SER A 43 -4.25 -12.29 16.85
N ASP A 44 -5.56 -12.33 16.68
CA ASP A 44 -6.38 -13.53 16.90
C ASP A 44 -6.56 -14.38 15.64
N ALA A 45 -6.03 -13.90 14.51
CA ALA A 45 -6.06 -14.62 13.24
C ALA A 45 -4.75 -14.32 12.49
N PRO A 46 -3.60 -14.86 12.95
CA PRO A 46 -2.30 -14.40 12.47
C PRO A 46 -2.00 -14.69 11.00
N GLY A 47 -2.81 -15.45 10.30
CA GLY A 47 -2.67 -15.63 8.86
C GLY A 47 -3.35 -14.55 8.03
N ILE A 48 -4.13 -13.68 8.67
CA ILE A 48 -4.93 -12.67 7.99
C ILE A 48 -4.21 -11.33 8.04
N LYS A 49 -3.77 -10.89 6.88
CA LYS A 49 -2.98 -9.68 6.71
C LYS A 49 -3.69 -8.69 5.80
N HIS A 50 -3.67 -7.42 6.18
CA HIS A 50 -4.27 -6.35 5.40
C HIS A 50 -3.29 -5.20 5.22
N LEU A 51 -3.49 -4.45 4.13
CA LEU A 51 -2.92 -3.12 3.96
C LEU A 51 -4.08 -2.15 3.95
N PHE A 52 -4.00 -1.13 4.79
CA PHE A 52 -4.98 -0.06 4.84
C PHE A 52 -4.40 1.20 4.23
N PHE A 53 -5.23 1.91 3.49
CA PHE A 53 -4.83 3.11 2.76
C PHE A 53 -5.63 4.29 3.25
N TYR A 54 -4.95 5.42 3.45
CA TYR A 54 -5.56 6.65 3.91
C TYR A 54 -5.36 7.72 2.86
N PHE A 55 -6.46 8.33 2.43
CA PHE A 55 -6.44 9.37 1.39
C PHE A 55 -6.52 10.74 2.02
N ALA A 56 -5.99 11.75 1.31
CA ALA A 56 -6.00 13.13 1.79
C ALA A 56 -7.41 13.66 2.03
N GLU A 57 -8.39 13.22 1.23
CA GLU A 57 -9.78 13.66 1.33
C GLU A 57 -10.42 13.31 2.68
N ASP A 58 -10.01 12.17 3.27
CA ASP A 58 -10.44 11.76 4.59
C ASP A 58 -9.35 10.89 5.21
N SER A 59 -8.37 11.55 5.82
CA SER A 59 -7.17 10.90 6.33
C SER A 59 -7.42 10.05 7.58
N ARG A 60 -8.64 10.04 8.10
CA ARG A 60 -9.01 9.22 9.25
C ARG A 60 -9.72 7.93 8.86
N LYS A 61 -10.09 7.79 7.58
CA LYS A 61 -10.80 6.62 7.10
C LYS A 61 -9.79 5.60 6.55
N ALA A 62 -9.71 4.44 7.20
CA ALA A 62 -8.87 3.36 6.74
C ALA A 62 -9.60 2.57 5.65
N ILE A 63 -9.04 2.56 4.44
CA ILE A 63 -9.62 1.83 3.32
C ILE A 63 -8.79 0.57 3.10
N PRO A 64 -9.37 -0.63 3.27
CA PRO A 64 -8.62 -1.86 3.04
C PRO A 64 -8.28 -2.03 1.55
N TYR A 65 -7.18 -2.70 1.28
CA TYR A 65 -6.66 -2.86 -0.07
C TYR A 65 -7.70 -3.38 -1.06
N PHE A 66 -8.57 -4.29 -0.62
CA PHE A 66 -9.56 -4.92 -1.51
C PHE A 66 -10.72 -3.99 -1.86
N MET A 67 -10.81 -2.83 -1.23
CA MET A 67 -11.81 -1.81 -1.54
C MET A 67 -11.23 -0.65 -2.34
N LEU A 68 -9.96 -0.70 -2.68
CA LEU A 68 -9.35 0.31 -3.53
C LEU A 68 -9.84 0.17 -4.98
N ASP A 69 -9.83 1.28 -5.70
CA ASP A 69 -9.98 1.27 -7.14
C ASP A 69 -8.92 0.35 -7.75
N ASN A 70 -9.31 -0.46 -8.76
CA ASN A 70 -8.42 -1.44 -9.36
C ASN A 70 -7.13 -0.83 -9.90
N GLU A 71 -7.23 0.32 -10.57
CA GLU A 71 -6.04 0.98 -11.13
C GLU A 71 -5.08 1.40 -10.03
N VAL A 72 -5.61 1.96 -8.94
CA VAL A 72 -4.79 2.38 -7.80
C VAL A 72 -4.10 1.17 -7.17
N TRP A 73 -4.83 0.08 -6.97
CA TRP A 73 -4.27 -1.13 -6.37
C TRP A 73 -3.22 -1.77 -7.28
N GLU A 74 -3.48 -1.84 -8.58
CA GLU A 74 -2.52 -2.40 -9.54
C GLU A 74 -1.21 -1.62 -9.54
N LYS A 75 -1.28 -0.29 -9.59
CA LYS A 75 -0.07 0.55 -9.56
C LYS A 75 0.70 0.37 -8.26
N THR A 76 -0.03 0.36 -7.14
CA THR A 76 0.60 0.19 -5.82
C THR A 76 1.33 -1.14 -5.74
N GLN A 77 0.69 -2.23 -6.18
CA GLN A 77 1.33 -3.53 -6.20
C GLN A 77 2.62 -3.53 -7.02
N GLN A 78 2.57 -2.94 -8.21
CA GLN A 78 3.72 -2.91 -9.10
C GLN A 78 4.91 -2.22 -8.45
N TYR A 79 4.68 -1.05 -7.84
CA TYR A 79 5.78 -0.33 -7.19
C TYR A 79 6.34 -1.10 -6.00
N ILE A 80 5.49 -1.70 -5.19
CA ILE A 80 5.94 -2.48 -4.03
C ILE A 80 6.75 -3.70 -4.49
N MET A 81 6.23 -4.44 -5.46
CA MET A 81 6.88 -5.68 -5.90
C MET A 81 8.20 -5.43 -6.65
N GLN A 82 8.27 -4.36 -7.42
CA GLN A 82 9.47 -4.01 -8.16
C GLN A 82 10.47 -3.21 -7.33
N GLU A 83 10.07 -2.76 -6.15
CA GLU A 83 10.86 -1.86 -5.29
C GLU A 83 11.35 -0.66 -6.09
N ARG A 84 10.48 -0.12 -6.94
CA ARG A 84 10.81 0.93 -7.88
C ARG A 84 9.98 2.16 -7.58
N PHE A 85 10.64 3.21 -7.12
CA PHE A 85 9.98 4.43 -6.69
C PHE A 85 10.63 5.61 -7.42
N PRO A 86 10.07 6.04 -8.57
CA PRO A 86 10.67 7.11 -9.38
C PRO A 86 10.81 8.45 -8.66
N TYR A 87 10.20 8.58 -7.53
CA TYR A 87 10.29 9.81 -6.73
C TYR A 87 11.20 9.68 -5.49
#